data_9d8f249c2396f82fe6f068efe906d3bc
#
_entry.id   9d8f249c2396f82fe6f068efe906d3bc
#
_cell.length_a   1.000
_cell.length_b   1.000
_cell.length_c   1.000
_cell.angle_alpha   90.00
_cell.angle_beta   90.00
_cell.angle_gamma   90.00
#
_symmetry.space_group_name_H-M   'P 1'
#
loop_
_entity.id
_entity.type
_entity.pdbx_description
1 polymer ?
#
loop_
_entity_poly.entity_id
_entity_poly.type
_entity_poly.pdbx_seq_one_letter_code
_entity_poly.pdbx_strand_id
1 'polypeptide(L)'
;MKQSLSFALLLALGSLSGCAGRSAQGVQYAPAETGIVVTGEGRADAAPDLAVVRVGIEARRPTMAEAREANATAQARLLEAVRGLGVAPADIQTEQLSLQAEYDYTDAGRQLRGYLATNMVRVRLRDVSRAGAVVDATIAA
;
A
#
# COMPACT_ATOMS: atom_id res chain seq x y z
N MET A 1 7.97 -38.38 63.45
CA MET A 1 8.59 -39.72 63.21
C MET A 1 9.50 -39.53 62.04
N LYS A 2 10.76 -39.47 62.40
CA LYS A 2 11.80 -40.46 62.04
C LYS A 2 12.15 -40.38 60.56
N GLN A 3 13.26 -39.93 60.25
CA GLN A 3 14.69 -40.38 60.20
C GLN A 3 15.04 -40.47 58.71
N SER A 4 16.16 -40.24 58.20
CA SER A 4 17.54 -40.10 58.63
C SER A 4 18.35 -39.90 57.36
N LEU A 5 19.33 -38.98 57.43
CA LEU A 5 20.76 -39.29 57.26
C LEU A 5 21.08 -40.27 56.07
N SER A 6 21.94 -39.93 55.18
CA SER A 6 23.40 -39.86 55.32
C SER A 6 24.04 -39.61 53.97
N PHE A 7 25.02 -38.72 53.98
CA PHE A 7 26.41 -38.99 53.59
C PHE A 7 26.73 -39.44 52.17
N ALA A 8 27.40 -38.62 51.40
CA ALA A 8 28.81 -38.76 51.03
C ALA A 8 29.17 -37.65 50.01
N LEU A 9 29.89 -36.76 50.42
CA LEU A 9 31.23 -36.26 50.18
C LEU A 9 32.00 -37.07 49.13
N LEU A 10 32.24 -36.50 47.98
CA LEU A 10 33.42 -36.74 47.17
C LEU A 10 33.75 -35.52 46.30
N LEU A 11 34.87 -34.94 46.68
CA LEU A 11 35.63 -33.97 45.89
C LEU A 11 36.04 -34.59 44.55
N ALA A 12 35.92 -33.84 43.49
CA ALA A 12 36.89 -33.89 42.43
C ALA A 12 37.00 -32.52 41.76
N LEU A 13 38.13 -31.92 41.96
CA LEU A 13 38.63 -30.81 41.17
C LEU A 13 38.64 -31.20 39.68
N GLY A 14 38.18 -30.32 38.85
CA GLY A 14 38.32 -30.42 37.42
C GLY A 14 38.20 -29.03 36.82
N SER A 15 39.28 -28.28 36.97
CA SER A 15 39.56 -27.06 36.22
C SER A 15 39.55 -27.32 34.73
N LEU A 16 39.27 -26.33 33.97
CA LEU A 16 39.88 -25.76 32.77
C LEU A 16 38.81 -25.31 31.77
N SER A 17 38.66 -24.00 31.73
CA SER A 17 39.04 -23.24 30.53
C SER A 17 38.54 -23.82 29.21
N GLY A 18 37.28 -23.64 28.92
CA GLY A 18 36.79 -23.68 27.55
C GLY A 18 36.73 -22.26 27.00
N CYS A 19 37.77 -21.81 26.33
CA CYS A 19 37.71 -20.66 25.44
C CYS A 19 36.57 -20.87 24.48
N ALA A 20 35.53 -20.05 24.57
CA ALA A 20 34.55 -19.92 23.53
C ALA A 20 35.25 -19.38 22.27
N GLY A 21 35.71 -20.31 21.46
CA GLY A 21 36.13 -19.99 20.11
C GLY A 21 34.95 -19.36 19.39
N ARG A 22 35.04 -18.08 19.16
CA ARG A 22 34.21 -17.41 18.13
C ARG A 22 34.51 -18.14 16.84
N SER A 23 33.59 -18.99 16.42
CA SER A 23 33.61 -19.54 15.08
C SER A 23 33.54 -18.33 14.13
N ALA A 24 34.66 -17.99 13.55
CA ALA A 24 34.71 -17.13 12.40
C ALA A 24 33.78 -17.79 11.36
N GLN A 25 32.61 -17.21 11.15
CA GLN A 25 31.80 -17.56 10.00
C GLN A 25 32.63 -17.21 8.77
N GLY A 26 33.36 -18.20 8.28
CA GLY A 26 34.01 -18.10 7.00
C GLY A 26 32.93 -17.75 5.96
N VAL A 27 33.16 -16.68 5.26
CA VAL A 27 32.38 -16.37 4.07
C VAL A 27 32.56 -17.56 3.14
N GLN A 28 31.52 -18.41 3.06
CA GLN A 28 31.47 -19.47 2.07
C GLN A 28 31.28 -18.78 0.71
N TYR A 29 32.39 -18.59 0.02
CA TYR A 29 32.34 -18.30 -1.40
C TYR A 29 31.72 -19.52 -2.08
N ALA A 30 30.48 -19.38 -2.58
CA ALA A 30 29.96 -20.34 -3.52
C ALA A 30 30.97 -20.46 -4.68
N PRO A 31 31.34 -21.69 -5.09
CA PRO A 31 32.22 -21.84 -6.24
C PRO A 31 31.61 -21.09 -7.42
N ALA A 32 32.40 -20.21 -8.03
CA ALA A 32 31.96 -19.52 -9.26
C ALA A 32 31.59 -20.62 -10.27
N GLU A 33 30.31 -20.60 -10.67
CA GLU A 33 29.86 -21.51 -11.71
C GLU A 33 30.68 -21.22 -12.98
N THR A 34 31.52 -22.17 -13.33
CA THR A 34 32.31 -22.12 -14.56
C THR A 34 31.39 -22.48 -15.72
N GLY A 35 30.78 -21.47 -16.32
CA GLY A 35 29.85 -21.66 -17.43
C GLY A 35 29.67 -20.38 -18.23
N ILE A 36 29.12 -20.52 -19.42
CA ILE A 36 28.70 -19.39 -20.26
C ILE A 36 27.28 -19.04 -19.85
N VAL A 37 27.11 -17.86 -19.27
CA VAL A 37 25.77 -17.30 -18.97
C VAL A 37 25.36 -16.45 -20.16
N VAL A 38 24.22 -16.79 -20.76
CA VAL A 38 23.62 -16.02 -21.86
C VAL A 38 22.25 -15.50 -21.40
N THR A 39 21.98 -14.25 -21.67
CA THR A 39 20.67 -13.62 -21.43
C THR A 39 20.00 -13.39 -22.76
N GLY A 40 18.73 -13.79 -22.88
CA GLY A 40 17.90 -13.52 -24.04
C GLY A 40 16.74 -12.62 -23.62
N GLU A 41 16.40 -11.64 -24.47
CA GLU A 41 15.22 -10.80 -24.31
C GLU A 41 14.20 -11.19 -25.38
N GLY A 42 12.94 -11.31 -24.95
CA GLY A 42 11.80 -11.53 -25.83
C GLY A 42 10.77 -10.42 -25.67
N ARG A 43 10.14 -10.01 -26.76
CA ARG A 43 9.04 -9.04 -26.75
C ARG A 43 7.80 -9.67 -27.36
N ALA A 44 6.66 -9.45 -26.72
CA ALA A 44 5.35 -9.81 -27.23
C ALA A 44 4.42 -8.60 -27.09
N ASP A 45 3.69 -8.28 -28.15
CA ASP A 45 2.70 -7.21 -28.14
C ASP A 45 1.31 -7.82 -28.31
N ALA A 46 0.34 -7.34 -27.51
CA ALA A 46 -1.06 -7.75 -27.58
C ALA A 46 -1.97 -6.52 -27.51
N ALA A 47 -3.15 -6.62 -28.13
CA ALA A 47 -4.15 -5.57 -28.00
C ALA A 47 -4.68 -5.51 -26.55
N PRO A 48 -4.86 -4.31 -25.96
CA PRO A 48 -5.44 -4.17 -24.63
C PRO A 48 -6.87 -4.73 -24.58
N ASP A 49 -7.14 -5.54 -23.57
CA ASP A 49 -8.46 -6.12 -23.27
C ASP A 49 -9.09 -5.53 -21.98
N LEU A 50 -8.36 -4.65 -21.31
CA LEU A 50 -8.77 -3.99 -20.09
C LEU A 50 -8.29 -2.54 -20.07
N ALA A 51 -9.18 -1.61 -19.71
CA ALA A 51 -8.82 -0.25 -19.37
C ALA A 51 -9.06 0.02 -17.88
N VAL A 52 -8.20 0.85 -17.29
CA VAL A 52 -8.34 1.31 -15.90
C VAL A 52 -8.41 2.83 -15.90
N VAL A 53 -9.56 3.36 -15.48
CA VAL A 53 -9.76 4.81 -15.29
C VAL A 53 -9.67 5.11 -13.80
N ARG A 54 -8.83 6.08 -13.43
CA ARG A 54 -8.76 6.61 -12.06
C ARG A 54 -9.31 8.02 -12.05
N VAL A 55 -10.28 8.26 -11.17
CA VAL A 55 -10.95 9.54 -11.01
C VAL A 55 -10.71 10.07 -9.61
N GLY A 56 -10.13 11.26 -9.52
CA GLY A 56 -9.98 12.00 -8.26
C GLY A 56 -11.15 12.94 -8.04
N ILE A 57 -11.75 12.87 -6.87
CA ILE A 57 -12.81 13.78 -6.42
C ILE A 57 -12.22 14.63 -5.31
N GLU A 58 -12.26 15.94 -5.46
CA GLU A 58 -11.78 16.88 -4.45
C GLU A 58 -12.88 17.83 -4.04
N ALA A 59 -13.01 18.04 -2.75
CA ALA A 59 -13.93 19.02 -2.18
C ALA A 59 -13.23 19.84 -1.11
N ARG A 60 -13.18 21.15 -1.32
CA ARG A 60 -12.65 22.11 -0.34
C ARG A 60 -13.80 22.85 0.30
N ARG A 61 -13.82 22.92 1.66
CA ARG A 61 -14.83 23.62 2.44
C ARG A 61 -14.22 24.24 3.70
N PRO A 62 -14.90 25.22 4.30
CA PRO A 62 -14.44 25.86 5.54
C PRO A 62 -14.29 24.89 6.71
N THR A 63 -15.15 23.87 6.80
CA THR A 63 -15.09 22.85 7.86
C THR A 63 -14.83 21.47 7.31
N MET A 64 -14.25 20.62 8.15
CA MET A 64 -13.96 19.22 7.84
C MET A 64 -15.25 18.42 7.52
N ALA A 65 -16.32 18.70 8.27
CA ALA A 65 -17.61 18.03 8.07
C ALA A 65 -18.21 18.36 6.68
N GLU A 66 -18.21 19.63 6.31
CA GLU A 66 -18.70 20.07 4.99
C GLU A 66 -17.85 19.55 3.83
N ALA A 67 -16.50 19.51 4.01
CA ALA A 67 -15.61 18.95 3.00
C ALA A 67 -15.90 17.46 2.76
N ARG A 68 -16.07 16.69 3.85
CA ARG A 68 -16.45 15.27 3.79
C ARG A 68 -17.80 15.07 3.11
N GLU A 69 -18.80 15.86 3.48
CA GLU A 69 -20.17 15.72 2.93
C GLU A 69 -20.20 16.07 1.43
N ALA A 70 -19.56 17.18 1.04
CA ALA A 70 -19.46 17.57 -0.36
C ALA A 70 -18.74 16.49 -1.20
N ASN A 71 -17.65 15.91 -0.69
CA ASN A 71 -16.94 14.82 -1.35
C ASN A 71 -17.80 13.56 -1.47
N ALA A 72 -18.53 13.18 -0.41
CA ALA A 72 -19.43 12.03 -0.43
C ALA A 72 -20.57 12.20 -1.44
N THR A 73 -21.12 13.41 -1.55
CA THR A 73 -22.16 13.73 -2.54
C THR A 73 -21.64 13.63 -3.97
N ALA A 74 -20.46 14.17 -4.25
CA ALA A 74 -19.82 14.06 -5.57
C ALA A 74 -19.48 12.60 -5.91
N GLN A 75 -18.98 11.83 -4.92
CA GLN A 75 -18.72 10.41 -5.11
C GLN A 75 -20.00 9.63 -5.45
N ALA A 76 -21.10 9.91 -4.78
CA ALA A 76 -22.37 9.23 -5.06
C ALA A 76 -22.83 9.46 -6.51
N ARG A 77 -22.74 10.70 -7.01
CA ARG A 77 -23.07 11.04 -8.39
C ARG A 77 -22.15 10.34 -9.39
N LEU A 78 -20.84 10.34 -9.13
CA LEU A 78 -19.86 9.63 -9.94
C LEU A 78 -20.19 8.13 -10.04
N LEU A 79 -20.47 7.49 -8.90
CA LEU A 79 -20.80 6.06 -8.87
C LEU A 79 -22.09 5.76 -9.63
N GLU A 80 -23.10 6.62 -9.53
CA GLU A 80 -24.35 6.50 -10.27
C GLU A 80 -24.13 6.62 -11.78
N ALA A 81 -23.36 7.64 -12.22
CA ALA A 81 -23.02 7.85 -13.62
C ALA A 81 -22.28 6.65 -14.23
N VAL A 82 -21.27 6.14 -13.52
CA VAL A 82 -20.46 4.99 -13.97
C VAL A 82 -21.30 3.70 -14.01
N ARG A 83 -22.18 3.47 -13.04
CA ARG A 83 -23.12 2.33 -13.04
C ARG A 83 -24.14 2.43 -14.18
N GLY A 84 -24.64 3.64 -14.46
CA GLY A 84 -25.52 3.90 -15.58
C GLY A 84 -24.93 3.52 -16.94
N LEU A 85 -23.59 3.55 -17.04
CA LEU A 85 -22.85 3.04 -18.20
C LEU A 85 -22.65 1.50 -18.16
N GLY A 86 -23.26 0.78 -17.22
CA GLY A 86 -23.21 -0.68 -17.14
C GLY A 86 -21.89 -1.24 -16.60
N VAL A 87 -21.11 -0.44 -15.86
CA VAL A 87 -19.94 -0.95 -15.16
C VAL A 87 -20.38 -1.73 -13.92
N ALA A 88 -19.89 -2.96 -13.78
CA ALA A 88 -20.26 -3.81 -12.67
C ALA A 88 -19.71 -3.24 -11.34
N PRO A 89 -20.45 -3.34 -10.23
CA PRO A 89 -19.98 -2.85 -8.92
C PRO A 89 -18.64 -3.43 -8.49
N ALA A 90 -18.34 -4.66 -8.85
CA ALA A 90 -17.05 -5.32 -8.56
C ALA A 90 -15.86 -4.70 -9.31
N ASP A 91 -16.12 -3.96 -10.39
CA ASP A 91 -15.10 -3.28 -11.19
C ASP A 91 -14.91 -1.80 -10.78
N ILE A 92 -15.61 -1.35 -9.72
CA ILE A 92 -15.51 0.00 -9.16
C ILE A 92 -14.95 -0.11 -7.74
N GLN A 93 -13.83 0.55 -7.46
CA GLN A 93 -13.17 0.50 -6.16
C GLN A 93 -12.71 1.89 -5.72
N THR A 94 -12.94 2.23 -4.45
CA THR A 94 -12.30 3.38 -3.83
C THR A 94 -10.89 2.96 -3.40
N GLU A 95 -9.87 3.64 -3.92
CA GLU A 95 -8.46 3.34 -3.60
C GLU A 95 -7.94 4.15 -2.42
N GLN A 96 -8.41 5.39 -2.30
CA GLN A 96 -7.93 6.32 -1.29
C GLN A 96 -9.03 7.28 -0.88
N LEU A 97 -9.09 7.58 0.42
CA LEU A 97 -9.85 8.68 0.98
C LEU A 97 -8.94 9.43 1.94
N SER A 98 -8.77 10.73 1.74
CA SER A 98 -8.02 11.58 2.66
C SER A 98 -8.83 12.83 3.01
N LEU A 99 -8.58 13.35 4.20
CA LEU A 99 -9.19 14.56 4.72
C LEU A 99 -8.15 15.32 5.51
N GLN A 100 -7.79 16.51 5.03
CA GLN A 100 -6.68 17.27 5.59
C GLN A 100 -6.98 18.77 5.65
N ALA A 101 -6.37 19.47 6.61
CA ALA A 101 -6.40 20.91 6.67
C ALA A 101 -5.42 21.50 5.65
N GLU A 102 -5.87 22.51 4.89
CA GLU A 102 -5.02 23.28 4.00
C GLU A 102 -4.69 24.64 4.63
N TYR A 103 -3.47 25.08 4.40
CA TYR A 103 -2.97 26.34 4.95
C TYR A 103 -2.32 27.16 3.85
N ASP A 104 -2.56 28.46 3.90
CA ASP A 104 -1.78 29.43 3.16
C ASP A 104 -0.59 29.91 4.00
N TYR A 105 0.55 30.07 3.38
CA TYR A 105 1.75 30.63 4.00
C TYR A 105 1.96 32.03 3.46
N THR A 106 1.78 33.02 4.32
CA THR A 106 1.95 34.43 4.00
C THR A 106 3.06 35.05 4.87
N ASP A 107 3.48 36.25 4.58
CA ASP A 107 4.46 36.98 5.41
C ASP A 107 3.97 37.17 6.85
N ALA A 108 2.66 37.13 7.09
CA ALA A 108 2.03 37.18 8.39
C ALA A 108 1.99 35.81 9.11
N GLY A 109 2.50 34.75 8.45
CA GLY A 109 2.51 33.39 8.99
C GLY A 109 1.52 32.45 8.32
N ARG A 110 1.31 31.30 8.96
CA ARG A 110 0.44 30.22 8.50
C ARG A 110 -1.02 30.52 8.84
N GLN A 111 -1.89 30.55 7.83
CA GLN A 111 -3.32 30.78 7.99
C GLN A 111 -4.10 29.57 7.45
N LEU A 112 -5.14 29.13 8.20
CA LEU A 112 -6.00 28.05 7.77
C LEU A 112 -6.86 28.54 6.59
N ARG A 113 -6.70 27.87 5.43
CA ARG A 113 -7.49 28.11 4.23
C ARG A 113 -8.80 27.36 4.23
N GLY A 114 -8.83 26.17 4.83
CA GLY A 114 -9.97 25.28 4.89
C GLY A 114 -9.56 23.82 5.00
N TYR A 115 -10.47 22.95 4.62
CA TYR A 115 -10.26 21.49 4.65
C TYR A 115 -10.48 20.92 3.27
N LEU A 116 -9.57 20.06 2.83
CA LEU A 116 -9.62 19.34 1.58
C LEU A 116 -9.97 17.88 1.85
N ALA A 117 -11.07 17.41 1.26
CA ALA A 117 -11.41 16.00 1.17
C ALA A 117 -11.05 15.51 -0.24
N THR A 118 -10.22 14.47 -0.32
CA THR A 118 -9.84 13.84 -1.60
C THR A 118 -10.25 12.39 -1.57
N ASN A 119 -10.86 11.93 -2.67
CA ASN A 119 -11.25 10.55 -2.85
C ASN A 119 -10.79 10.08 -4.24
N MET A 120 -10.15 8.92 -4.31
CA MET A 120 -9.71 8.32 -5.55
C MET A 120 -10.51 7.06 -5.83
N VAL A 121 -11.20 7.04 -6.96
CA VAL A 121 -12.00 5.91 -7.43
C VAL A 121 -11.34 5.30 -8.66
N ARG A 122 -11.15 3.99 -8.63
CA ARG A 122 -10.68 3.19 -9.76
C ARG A 122 -11.86 2.47 -10.41
N VAL A 123 -11.95 2.60 -11.71
CA VAL A 123 -12.95 1.93 -12.54
C VAL A 123 -12.23 1.03 -13.55
N ARG A 124 -12.54 -0.25 -13.55
CA ARG A 124 -12.01 -1.23 -14.49
C ARG A 124 -13.03 -1.45 -15.61
N LEU A 125 -12.59 -1.32 -16.84
CA LEU A 125 -13.43 -1.47 -18.03
C LEU A 125 -12.95 -2.65 -18.86
N ARG A 126 -13.79 -3.66 -19.01
CA ARG A 126 -13.52 -4.84 -19.84
C ARG A 126 -13.74 -4.56 -21.32
N ASP A 127 -14.40 -3.46 -21.63
CA ASP A 127 -14.55 -2.93 -22.97
C ASP A 127 -13.80 -1.59 -23.05
N VAL A 128 -12.62 -1.63 -23.64
CA VAL A 128 -11.71 -0.49 -23.75
C VAL A 128 -12.34 0.67 -24.55
N SER A 129 -13.22 0.36 -25.52
CA SER A 129 -13.89 1.38 -26.34
C SER A 129 -14.76 2.34 -25.54
N ARG A 130 -15.20 1.93 -24.35
CA ARG A 130 -16.07 2.71 -23.45
C ARG A 130 -15.29 3.67 -22.53
N ALA A 131 -13.97 3.65 -22.58
CA ALA A 131 -13.15 4.47 -21.69
C ALA A 131 -13.44 5.97 -21.84
N GLY A 132 -13.62 6.46 -23.07
CA GLY A 132 -13.98 7.85 -23.34
C GLY A 132 -15.31 8.23 -22.69
N ALA A 133 -16.36 7.43 -22.91
CA ALA A 133 -17.69 7.70 -22.34
C ALA A 133 -17.68 7.72 -20.80
N VAL A 134 -16.86 6.87 -20.18
CA VAL A 134 -16.69 6.88 -18.71
C VAL A 134 -16.01 8.15 -18.23
N VAL A 135 -14.96 8.60 -18.92
CA VAL A 135 -14.28 9.87 -18.59
C VAL A 135 -15.25 11.05 -18.71
N ASP A 136 -15.99 11.12 -19.82
CA ASP A 136 -16.97 12.21 -20.04
C ASP A 136 -18.06 12.22 -18.96
N ALA A 137 -18.60 11.06 -18.60
CA ALA A 137 -19.59 10.93 -17.54
C ALA A 137 -19.05 11.34 -16.16
N THR A 138 -17.78 11.11 -15.88
CA THR A 138 -17.16 11.50 -14.62
C THR A 138 -16.90 13.01 -14.51
N ILE A 139 -16.68 13.68 -15.64
CA ILE A 139 -16.51 15.14 -15.69
C ILE A 139 -17.86 15.85 -15.50
N ALA A 140 -18.95 15.24 -15.97
CA ALA A 140 -20.29 15.79 -15.89
C ALA A 140 -20.98 15.57 -14.52
N ALA A 141 -20.48 14.67 -13.67
CA ALA A 141 -21.08 14.31 -12.39
C ALA A 141 -20.71 15.28 -11.25
#